data_bef8c7214b06a5af5aa171f64eed3dcc
#
_entry.id   bef8c7214b06a5af5aa171f64eed3dcc
#
_cell.length_a   1.000
_cell.length_b   1.000
_cell.length_c   1.000
_cell.angle_alpha   90.00
_cell.angle_beta   90.00
_cell.angle_gamma   90.00
#
_symmetry.space_group_name_H-M   'P 1'
#
loop_
_entity.id
_entity.type
_entity.pdbx_description
1 polymer ?
#
loop_
_entity_poly.entity_id
_entity_poly.type
_entity_poly.pdbx_seq_one_letter_code
_entity_poly.pdbx_strand_id
1 'polypeptide(L)'
;MLKRMMMSGVVGLGLAAAAAAPALADTLQDVIDEGKLTVGVKPDYAPWGMRDASGQLVGLEIDLMKDLAKRISEKAGKEIELELVAVVASNRMEFLEQGKIDVMMATMSDKPERREVVGIVQPNYYSSGVAILAHKDSGIDGWDTIEGKKICGIQGAWYNKDHGLKNGAEMIVFKGVPEVEAAVLDQRCVGWLYDDSAFIPRKVNEPEKWADYAIATPVVADVPWGAAVRKDEINDPIGQELSAAIIDWHKSGMIAELEEKWGIPQTQWVLSMQQKCLAGDKICDAVRDADE
;
A
#
# COMPACT_ATOMS: atom_id res chain seq x y z
N MET A 1 84.32 -37.98 -8.04
CA MET A 1 83.34 -37.79 -6.92
C MET A 1 82.15 -36.98 -7.44
N LEU A 2 81.03 -37.66 -7.74
CA LEU A 2 79.83 -37.07 -8.35
C LEU A 2 78.86 -36.69 -7.21
N LYS A 3 78.53 -35.40 -7.04
CA LYS A 3 77.47 -34.96 -6.18
C LYS A 3 76.12 -34.87 -6.96
N ARG A 4 75.16 -35.72 -6.63
CA ARG A 4 73.80 -35.65 -7.09
C ARG A 4 73.06 -34.55 -6.37
N MET A 5 72.51 -33.63 -7.11
CA MET A 5 71.55 -32.61 -6.63
C MET A 5 70.14 -33.16 -6.79
N MET A 6 69.42 -33.35 -5.66
CA MET A 6 68.00 -33.63 -5.64
C MET A 6 67.22 -32.31 -5.77
N MET A 7 66.41 -32.19 -6.84
CA MET A 7 65.39 -31.14 -6.97
C MET A 7 64.08 -31.65 -6.37
N SER A 8 63.68 -31.05 -5.25
CA SER A 8 62.35 -31.24 -4.66
C SER A 8 61.36 -30.34 -5.37
N GLY A 9 60.42 -30.92 -6.11
CA GLY A 9 59.28 -30.17 -6.68
C GLY A 9 58.23 -29.93 -5.59
N VAL A 10 57.89 -28.69 -5.32
CA VAL A 10 56.74 -28.27 -4.50
C VAL A 10 55.52 -28.17 -5.40
N VAL A 11 54.58 -29.11 -5.27
CA VAL A 11 53.29 -29.03 -5.92
C VAL A 11 52.40 -28.09 -5.06
N GLY A 12 52.19 -26.87 -5.55
CA GLY A 12 51.24 -25.93 -4.95
C GLY A 12 49.82 -26.32 -5.32
N LEU A 13 49.05 -26.81 -4.34
CA LEU A 13 47.58 -26.91 -4.48
C LEU A 13 46.98 -25.51 -4.40
N GLY A 14 46.57 -24.96 -5.53
CA GLY A 14 45.77 -23.75 -5.59
C GLY A 14 44.34 -24.05 -5.15
N LEU A 15 43.94 -23.63 -3.95
CA LEU A 15 42.51 -23.56 -3.58
C LEU A 15 41.87 -22.44 -4.40
N ALA A 16 41.05 -22.81 -5.39
CA ALA A 16 40.11 -21.90 -6.02
C ALA A 16 39.00 -21.64 -5.02
N ALA A 17 39.02 -20.49 -4.34
CA ALA A 17 37.88 -19.98 -3.61
C ALA A 17 36.80 -19.59 -4.64
N ALA A 18 35.80 -20.43 -4.83
CA ALA A 18 34.59 -20.03 -5.52
C ALA A 18 33.94 -18.93 -4.68
N ALA A 19 33.98 -17.69 -5.17
CA ALA A 19 33.17 -16.61 -4.64
C ALA A 19 31.72 -17.00 -4.88
N ALA A 20 31.02 -17.41 -3.82
CA ALA A 20 29.57 -17.53 -3.86
C ALA A 20 29.02 -16.12 -4.14
N ALA A 21 28.48 -15.88 -5.32
CA ALA A 21 27.67 -14.71 -5.57
C ALA A 21 26.54 -14.72 -4.53
N PRO A 22 26.19 -13.57 -3.91
CA PRO A 22 25.02 -13.52 -3.08
C PRO A 22 23.84 -14.01 -3.93
N ALA A 23 23.17 -15.07 -3.49
CA ALA A 23 21.89 -15.46 -4.06
C ALA A 23 20.97 -14.26 -3.85
N LEU A 24 20.44 -13.69 -4.93
CA LEU A 24 19.34 -12.73 -4.84
C LEU A 24 18.24 -13.48 -4.09
N ALA A 25 17.73 -12.87 -3.02
CA ALA A 25 16.64 -13.44 -2.25
C ALA A 25 15.42 -13.51 -3.17
N ASP A 26 14.94 -14.71 -3.46
CA ASP A 26 13.67 -14.94 -4.16
C ASP A 26 12.57 -15.08 -3.11
N THR A 27 11.98 -13.92 -2.73
CA THR A 27 10.94 -13.89 -1.70
C THR A 27 9.77 -14.80 -2.04
N LEU A 28 9.41 -15.00 -3.31
CA LEU A 28 8.33 -15.92 -3.65
C LEU A 28 8.74 -17.37 -3.33
N GLN A 29 10.00 -17.75 -3.58
CA GLN A 29 10.48 -19.07 -3.23
C GLN A 29 10.55 -19.26 -1.71
N ASP A 30 10.99 -18.24 -0.97
CA ASP A 30 11.02 -18.26 0.51
C ASP A 30 9.60 -18.42 1.06
N VAL A 31 8.60 -17.66 0.55
CA VAL A 31 7.17 -17.79 0.89
C VAL A 31 6.68 -19.22 0.62
N ILE A 32 7.05 -19.80 -0.52
CA ILE A 32 6.68 -21.18 -0.87
C ILE A 32 7.35 -22.16 0.09
N ASP A 33 8.63 -22.02 0.37
CA ASP A 33 9.37 -22.96 1.22
C ASP A 33 8.88 -22.91 2.67
N GLU A 34 8.67 -21.73 3.21
CA GLU A 34 8.13 -21.52 4.55
C GLU A 34 6.63 -21.87 4.65
N GLY A 35 5.90 -21.82 3.54
CA GLY A 35 4.45 -22.03 3.50
C GLY A 35 3.67 -20.85 4.08
N LYS A 36 4.21 -19.62 4.00
CA LYS A 36 3.64 -18.44 4.62
C LYS A 36 3.92 -17.17 3.82
N LEU A 37 2.89 -16.36 3.59
CA LEU A 37 2.97 -15.02 3.01
C LEU A 37 2.67 -13.98 4.10
N THR A 38 3.63 -13.10 4.40
CA THR A 38 3.49 -12.06 5.40
C THR A 38 3.16 -10.73 4.74
N VAL A 39 1.98 -10.16 5.05
CA VAL A 39 1.47 -8.96 4.36
C VAL A 39 1.22 -7.81 5.33
N GLY A 40 1.77 -6.64 5.02
CA GLY A 40 1.49 -5.39 5.71
C GLY A 40 0.17 -4.77 5.27
N VAL A 41 -0.77 -4.61 6.22
CA VAL A 41 -2.11 -4.05 5.96
C VAL A 41 -2.49 -3.00 6.98
N LYS A 42 -3.41 -2.10 6.62
CA LYS A 42 -3.97 -1.10 7.56
C LYS A 42 -4.91 -1.77 8.55
N PRO A 43 -4.78 -1.53 9.87
CA PRO A 43 -5.72 -2.03 10.88
C PRO A 43 -6.85 -1.04 11.20
N ASP A 44 -6.80 0.18 10.66
CA ASP A 44 -7.54 1.36 11.14
C ASP A 44 -8.16 2.21 10.03
N TYR A 45 -8.23 1.67 8.82
CA TYR A 45 -8.78 2.38 7.66
C TYR A 45 -9.98 1.62 7.07
N ALA A 46 -11.11 1.67 7.81
CA ALA A 46 -12.37 1.07 7.32
C ALA A 46 -12.85 1.74 6.03
N PRO A 47 -13.36 0.97 5.06
CA PRO A 47 -13.49 -0.48 5.06
C PRO A 47 -12.36 -1.19 4.28
N TRP A 48 -11.26 -0.52 3.93
CA TRP A 48 -10.13 -1.14 3.20
C TRP A 48 -9.33 -2.10 4.08
N GLY A 49 -9.00 -1.69 5.31
CA GLY A 49 -8.35 -2.50 6.32
C GLY A 49 -8.75 -2.04 7.71
N MET A 50 -9.32 -2.93 8.50
CA MET A 50 -9.81 -2.62 9.85
C MET A 50 -9.81 -3.86 10.72
N ARG A 51 -9.98 -3.66 12.03
CA ARG A 51 -10.32 -4.76 12.94
C ARG A 51 -11.83 -4.86 13.10
N ASP A 52 -12.34 -6.08 12.98
CA ASP A 52 -13.74 -6.37 13.28
C ASP A 52 -13.99 -6.44 14.80
N ALA A 53 -15.24 -6.75 15.20
CA ALA A 53 -15.63 -6.86 16.60
C ALA A 53 -14.88 -7.98 17.37
N SER A 54 -14.32 -8.95 16.66
CA SER A 54 -13.49 -10.02 17.24
C SER A 54 -12.01 -9.65 17.32
N GLY A 55 -11.63 -8.49 16.76
CA GLY A 55 -10.25 -8.02 16.67
C GLY A 55 -9.48 -8.54 15.45
N GLN A 56 -10.14 -9.31 14.57
CA GLN A 56 -9.53 -9.83 13.36
C GLN A 56 -9.36 -8.72 12.29
N LEU A 57 -8.28 -8.79 11.53
CA LEU A 57 -8.07 -7.91 10.39
C LEU A 57 -8.96 -8.34 9.23
N VAL A 58 -9.79 -7.41 8.77
CA VAL A 58 -10.75 -7.59 7.69
C VAL A 58 -10.79 -6.33 6.80
N GLY A 59 -11.34 -6.44 5.61
CA GLY A 59 -11.49 -5.32 4.69
C GLY A 59 -11.22 -5.70 3.24
N LEU A 60 -11.44 -4.74 2.33
CA LEU A 60 -11.26 -4.93 0.91
C LEU A 60 -9.83 -5.38 0.57
N GLU A 61 -8.82 -4.69 1.11
CA GLU A 61 -7.40 -5.03 0.88
C GLU A 61 -7.04 -6.41 1.42
N ILE A 62 -7.61 -6.78 2.58
CA ILE A 62 -7.39 -8.09 3.18
C ILE A 62 -7.98 -9.21 2.31
N ASP A 63 -9.16 -8.99 1.72
CA ASP A 63 -9.75 -9.98 0.82
C ASP A 63 -8.96 -10.15 -0.48
N LEU A 64 -8.37 -9.08 -1.02
CA LEU A 64 -7.42 -9.16 -2.14
C LEU A 64 -6.17 -9.97 -1.75
N MET A 65 -5.64 -9.77 -0.55
CA MET A 65 -4.45 -10.52 -0.09
C MET A 65 -4.76 -12.00 0.20
N LYS A 66 -5.98 -12.33 0.63
CA LYS A 66 -6.44 -13.73 0.72
C LYS A 66 -6.45 -14.40 -0.65
N ASP A 67 -6.90 -13.67 -1.69
CA ASP A 67 -6.87 -14.20 -3.07
C ASP A 67 -5.42 -14.36 -3.55
N LEU A 68 -4.52 -13.43 -3.27
CA LEU A 68 -3.10 -13.57 -3.60
C LEU A 68 -2.48 -14.81 -2.95
N ALA A 69 -2.68 -15.03 -1.64
CA ALA A 69 -2.19 -16.21 -0.94
C ALA A 69 -2.75 -17.52 -1.54
N LYS A 70 -4.05 -17.51 -1.90
CA LYS A 70 -4.69 -18.63 -2.59
C LYS A 70 -4.04 -18.91 -3.95
N ARG A 71 -3.78 -17.90 -4.77
CA ARG A 71 -3.11 -18.03 -6.08
C ARG A 71 -1.72 -18.63 -5.94
N ILE A 72 -0.94 -18.15 -4.98
CA ILE A 72 0.38 -18.69 -4.68
C ILE A 72 0.26 -20.16 -4.23
N SER A 73 -0.71 -20.49 -3.36
CA SER A 73 -0.98 -21.86 -2.91
C SER A 73 -1.29 -22.81 -4.07
N GLU A 74 -2.15 -22.39 -5.00
CA GLU A 74 -2.52 -23.15 -6.19
C GLU A 74 -1.30 -23.42 -7.11
N LYS A 75 -0.47 -22.42 -7.35
CA LYS A 75 0.76 -22.55 -8.14
C LYS A 75 1.80 -23.42 -7.46
N ALA A 76 1.96 -23.29 -6.15
CA ALA A 76 2.91 -24.08 -5.37
C ALA A 76 2.45 -25.53 -5.12
N GLY A 77 1.17 -25.84 -5.33
CA GLY A 77 0.58 -27.14 -5.00
C GLY A 77 0.57 -27.46 -3.51
N LYS A 78 0.66 -26.45 -2.65
CA LYS A 78 0.61 -26.56 -1.18
C LYS A 78 -0.06 -25.32 -0.58
N GLU A 79 -0.62 -25.45 0.63
CA GLU A 79 -1.22 -24.34 1.35
C GLU A 79 -0.16 -23.30 1.75
N ILE A 80 -0.44 -22.04 1.49
CA ILE A 80 0.33 -20.88 1.94
C ILE A 80 -0.53 -20.11 2.94
N GLU A 81 -0.10 -20.06 4.19
CA GLU A 81 -0.75 -19.30 5.24
C GLU A 81 -0.59 -17.79 4.99
N LEU A 82 -1.67 -17.03 5.16
CA LEU A 82 -1.62 -15.57 5.11
C LEU A 82 -1.43 -15.00 6.51
N GLU A 83 -0.24 -14.45 6.79
CA GLU A 83 0.04 -13.70 8.01
C GLU A 83 -0.17 -12.20 7.77
N LEU A 84 -1.06 -11.56 8.53
CA LEU A 84 -1.36 -10.13 8.40
C LEU A 84 -0.64 -9.33 9.49
N VAL A 85 0.20 -8.41 9.08
CA VAL A 85 0.95 -7.49 9.94
C VAL A 85 0.33 -6.10 9.88
N ALA A 86 -0.12 -5.59 11.03
CA ALA A 86 -0.68 -4.25 11.13
C ALA A 86 0.40 -3.18 10.93
N VAL A 87 0.22 -2.32 9.92
CA VAL A 87 1.11 -1.20 9.63
C VAL A 87 0.35 0.13 9.59
N VAL A 88 1.09 1.22 9.76
CA VAL A 88 0.57 2.60 9.63
C VAL A 88 1.31 3.34 8.51
N ALA A 89 0.80 4.49 8.09
CA ALA A 89 1.38 5.24 6.97
C ALA A 89 2.85 5.62 7.20
N SER A 90 3.28 5.82 8.45
CA SER A 90 4.64 6.23 8.80
C SER A 90 5.66 5.09 8.89
N ASN A 91 5.24 3.80 8.99
CA ASN A 91 6.17 2.68 9.16
C ASN A 91 6.08 1.59 8.07
N ARG A 92 5.04 1.60 7.23
CA ARG A 92 4.75 0.52 6.27
C ARG A 92 5.89 0.27 5.28
N MET A 93 6.54 1.32 4.76
CA MET A 93 7.67 1.18 3.84
C MET A 93 8.89 0.60 4.55
N GLU A 94 9.22 1.11 5.74
CA GLU A 94 10.32 0.59 6.56
C GLU A 94 10.16 -0.91 6.88
N PHE A 95 8.91 -1.35 7.16
CA PHE A 95 8.65 -2.77 7.44
C PHE A 95 8.94 -3.64 6.22
N LEU A 96 8.60 -3.15 5.03
CA LEU A 96 8.90 -3.83 3.77
C LEU A 96 10.42 -3.87 3.49
N GLU A 97 11.12 -2.73 3.62
CA GLU A 97 12.59 -2.65 3.44
C GLU A 97 13.36 -3.57 4.41
N GLN A 98 12.85 -3.72 5.64
CA GLN A 98 13.46 -4.57 6.67
C GLN A 98 13.07 -6.06 6.53
N GLY A 99 12.29 -6.45 5.53
CA GLY A 99 11.83 -7.83 5.36
C GLY A 99 10.92 -8.33 6.49
N LYS A 100 10.23 -7.42 7.21
CA LYS A 100 9.22 -7.78 8.22
C LYS A 100 7.89 -8.17 7.58
N ILE A 101 7.70 -7.82 6.35
CA ILE A 101 6.58 -8.15 5.47
C ILE A 101 7.12 -8.42 4.07
N ASP A 102 6.52 -9.36 3.36
CA ASP A 102 6.90 -9.73 1.99
C ASP A 102 6.21 -8.82 0.98
N VAL A 103 4.95 -8.49 1.26
CA VAL A 103 4.08 -7.65 0.42
C VAL A 103 3.43 -6.59 1.29
N MET A 104 3.19 -5.42 0.73
CA MET A 104 2.42 -4.35 1.36
C MET A 104 1.21 -3.97 0.51
N MET A 105 0.01 -4.02 1.11
CA MET A 105 -1.20 -3.43 0.58
C MET A 105 -1.90 -2.66 1.70
N ALA A 106 -1.70 -1.34 1.73
CA ALA A 106 -2.02 -0.52 2.89
C ALA A 106 -2.37 0.92 2.50
N THR A 107 -3.30 1.12 1.56
CA THR A 107 -3.80 2.42 1.07
C THR A 107 -2.67 3.39 0.73
N MET A 108 -1.64 2.91 0.01
CA MET A 108 -0.47 3.72 -0.27
C MET A 108 -0.58 4.41 -1.62
N SER A 109 -0.69 5.75 -1.60
CA SER A 109 -0.60 6.56 -2.82
C SER A 109 0.70 6.28 -3.56
N ASP A 110 0.58 6.02 -4.84
CA ASP A 110 1.71 5.84 -5.75
C ASP A 110 2.33 7.20 -6.10
N LYS A 111 3.51 7.44 -5.58
CA LYS A 111 4.23 8.71 -5.69
C LYS A 111 5.69 8.45 -6.07
N PRO A 112 6.31 9.30 -6.92
CA PRO A 112 7.71 9.11 -7.32
C PRO A 112 8.66 8.91 -6.16
N GLU A 113 8.57 9.74 -5.11
CA GLU A 113 9.42 9.64 -3.93
C GLU A 113 9.25 8.34 -3.15
N ARG A 114 8.11 7.65 -3.25
CA ARG A 114 7.89 6.33 -2.64
C ARG A 114 8.45 5.20 -3.50
N ARG A 115 8.41 5.38 -4.82
CA ARG A 115 9.04 4.45 -5.76
C ARG A 115 10.57 4.44 -5.66
N GLU A 116 11.18 5.49 -5.10
CA GLU A 116 12.60 5.50 -4.78
C GLU A 116 12.96 4.56 -3.60
N VAL A 117 11.98 4.24 -2.75
CA VAL A 117 12.15 3.46 -1.51
C VAL A 117 11.66 2.02 -1.68
N VAL A 118 10.48 1.83 -2.25
CA VAL A 118 9.84 0.51 -2.40
C VAL A 118 9.43 0.25 -3.85
N GLY A 119 9.30 -1.01 -4.23
CA GLY A 119 8.84 -1.45 -5.55
C GLY A 119 7.31 -1.42 -5.63
N ILE A 120 6.72 -0.31 -6.09
CA ILE A 120 5.27 -0.21 -6.30
C ILE A 120 4.92 -0.88 -7.62
N VAL A 121 4.25 -2.03 -7.55
CA VAL A 121 3.89 -2.80 -8.74
C VAL A 121 2.77 -2.12 -9.55
N GLN A 122 2.74 -2.41 -10.83
CA GLN A 122 1.70 -1.92 -11.73
C GLN A 122 0.81 -3.08 -12.22
N PRO A 123 -0.47 -2.79 -12.53
CA PRO A 123 -1.17 -1.51 -12.34
C PRO A 123 -1.47 -1.21 -10.88
N ASN A 124 -1.81 0.04 -10.58
CA ASN A 124 -2.35 0.37 -9.28
C ASN A 124 -3.69 -0.35 -9.05
N TYR A 125 -3.99 -0.73 -7.80
CA TYR A 125 -5.20 -1.50 -7.50
C TYR A 125 -6.42 -0.62 -7.19
N TYR A 126 -6.21 0.64 -6.76
CA TYR A 126 -7.26 1.57 -6.37
C TYR A 126 -6.85 3.01 -6.62
N SER A 127 -7.75 3.98 -6.37
CA SER A 127 -7.44 5.41 -6.38
C SER A 127 -8.31 6.15 -5.38
N SER A 128 -7.81 7.27 -4.86
CA SER A 128 -8.55 8.19 -4.01
C SER A 128 -8.12 9.63 -4.28
N GLY A 129 -9.06 10.55 -4.15
CA GLY A 129 -8.75 11.96 -4.10
C GLY A 129 -8.32 12.41 -2.70
N VAL A 130 -8.08 13.70 -2.55
CA VAL A 130 -7.74 14.34 -1.27
C VAL A 130 -8.70 15.48 -1.00
N ALA A 131 -9.25 15.53 0.20
CA ALA A 131 -10.18 16.57 0.61
C ALA A 131 -10.07 16.84 2.11
N ILE A 132 -10.83 17.84 2.58
CA ILE A 132 -11.01 18.11 4.01
C ILE A 132 -12.46 17.82 4.38
N LEU A 133 -12.65 16.91 5.32
CA LEU A 133 -13.90 16.75 6.06
C LEU A 133 -13.91 17.76 7.20
N ALA A 134 -14.90 18.64 7.26
CA ALA A 134 -14.97 19.67 8.28
C ALA A 134 -16.38 19.82 8.83
N HIS A 135 -16.49 20.33 10.06
CA HIS A 135 -17.77 20.75 10.62
C HIS A 135 -18.36 21.87 9.77
N LYS A 136 -19.68 21.88 9.59
CA LYS A 136 -20.37 22.87 8.74
C LYS A 136 -20.13 24.31 9.18
N ASP A 137 -19.91 24.52 10.49
CA ASP A 137 -19.64 25.84 11.06
C ASP A 137 -18.13 26.18 11.13
N SER A 138 -17.26 25.36 10.50
CA SER A 138 -15.80 25.56 10.53
C SER A 138 -15.32 26.80 9.78
N GLY A 139 -16.18 27.35 8.90
CA GLY A 139 -15.80 28.40 7.95
C GLY A 139 -14.80 27.92 6.90
N ILE A 140 -14.76 26.61 6.62
CA ILE A 140 -14.01 26.03 5.50
C ILE A 140 -14.99 25.78 4.36
N ASP A 141 -14.72 26.39 3.20
CA ASP A 141 -15.49 26.22 1.96
C ASP A 141 -14.59 26.14 0.70
N GLY A 142 -13.28 25.97 0.93
CA GLY A 142 -12.27 25.86 -0.12
C GLY A 142 -10.87 25.71 0.48
N TRP A 143 -9.90 25.44 -0.38
CA TRP A 143 -8.49 25.28 0.00
C TRP A 143 -7.84 26.58 0.49
N ASP A 144 -8.32 27.73 0.04
CA ASP A 144 -7.87 29.07 0.43
C ASP A 144 -8.40 29.52 1.79
N THR A 145 -9.41 28.84 2.32
CA THR A 145 -10.03 29.18 3.60
C THR A 145 -9.45 28.43 4.81
N ILE A 146 -8.40 27.62 4.60
CA ILE A 146 -7.77 26.84 5.67
C ILE A 146 -6.57 27.54 6.31
N GLU A 147 -6.13 28.68 5.79
CA GLU A 147 -5.01 29.44 6.33
C GLU A 147 -5.23 29.77 7.83
N GLY A 148 -4.23 29.47 8.66
CA GLY A 148 -4.26 29.66 10.11
C GLY A 148 -5.22 28.75 10.88
N LYS A 149 -5.95 27.86 10.20
CA LYS A 149 -6.86 26.92 10.87
C LYS A 149 -6.14 25.64 11.29
N LYS A 150 -6.55 25.09 12.43
CA LYS A 150 -6.07 23.80 12.93
C LYS A 150 -6.71 22.65 12.16
N ILE A 151 -5.94 21.98 11.35
CA ILE A 151 -6.37 20.85 10.53
C ILE A 151 -5.69 19.57 11.03
N CYS A 152 -6.49 18.55 11.33
CA CYS A 152 -6.01 17.24 11.70
C CYS A 152 -5.52 16.46 10.46
N GLY A 153 -4.46 15.67 10.62
CA GLY A 153 -3.91 14.79 9.60
C GLY A 153 -3.28 13.55 10.19
N ILE A 154 -2.89 12.62 9.31
CA ILE A 154 -2.22 11.36 9.66
C ILE A 154 -0.72 11.52 9.44
N GLN A 155 0.09 11.10 10.41
CA GLN A 155 1.55 11.08 10.30
C GLN A 155 1.99 10.21 9.10
N GLY A 156 2.88 10.75 8.25
CA GLY A 156 3.33 10.07 7.04
C GLY A 156 2.42 10.23 5.81
N ALA A 157 1.29 10.94 5.93
CA ALA A 157 0.48 11.31 4.79
C ALA A 157 1.12 12.49 4.03
N TRP A 158 1.34 12.31 2.73
CA TRP A 158 2.04 13.28 1.88
C TRP A 158 1.28 14.61 1.74
N TYR A 159 -0.04 14.56 1.73
CA TYR A 159 -0.89 15.73 1.55
C TYR A 159 -0.89 16.69 2.76
N ASN A 160 -0.42 16.26 3.93
CA ASN A 160 -0.20 17.18 5.04
C ASN A 160 0.72 18.34 4.64
N LYS A 161 1.79 18.04 3.91
CA LYS A 161 2.72 19.04 3.38
C LYS A 161 2.14 19.73 2.15
N ASP A 162 1.67 18.93 1.17
CA ASP A 162 1.37 19.44 -0.16
C ASP A 162 0.02 20.15 -0.25
N HIS A 163 -0.93 19.83 0.63
CA HIS A 163 -2.24 20.48 0.66
C HIS A 163 -2.53 21.18 2.01
N GLY A 164 -2.02 20.69 3.12
CA GLY A 164 -2.20 21.32 4.42
C GLY A 164 -1.28 22.54 4.59
N LEU A 165 0.01 22.28 4.78
CA LEU A 165 0.99 23.35 5.07
C LEU A 165 1.16 24.35 3.93
N LYS A 166 1.12 23.93 2.65
CA LYS A 166 1.23 24.84 1.50
C LYS A 166 0.05 25.83 1.42
N ASN A 167 -1.12 25.47 1.92
CA ASN A 167 -2.28 26.38 2.02
C ASN A 167 -2.38 27.06 3.39
N GLY A 168 -1.29 27.08 4.16
CA GLY A 168 -1.20 27.85 5.40
C GLY A 168 -1.90 27.24 6.62
N ALA A 169 -2.34 25.97 6.55
CA ALA A 169 -2.97 25.32 7.70
C ALA A 169 -1.97 25.04 8.83
N GLU A 170 -2.44 25.14 10.08
CA GLU A 170 -1.75 24.63 11.25
C GLU A 170 -2.04 23.11 11.38
N MET A 171 -1.11 22.26 10.93
CA MET A 171 -1.32 20.83 10.92
C MET A 171 -1.10 20.20 12.30
N ILE A 172 -2.11 19.47 12.79
CA ILE A 172 -2.02 18.61 13.99
C ILE A 172 -2.08 17.16 13.51
N VAL A 173 -0.96 16.43 13.61
CA VAL A 173 -0.85 15.07 13.07
C VAL A 173 -0.91 14.02 14.15
N PHE A 174 -1.62 12.94 13.88
CA PHE A 174 -1.83 11.79 14.74
C PHE A 174 -1.29 10.52 14.07
N LYS A 175 -1.07 9.48 14.86
CA LYS A 175 -0.48 8.23 14.36
C LYS A 175 -1.48 7.43 13.51
N GLY A 176 -2.74 7.41 13.88
CA GLY A 176 -3.78 6.61 13.24
C GLY A 176 -5.10 7.35 13.06
N VAL A 177 -6.01 6.70 12.37
CA VAL A 177 -7.35 7.24 12.05
C VAL A 177 -8.21 7.44 13.31
N PRO A 178 -8.26 6.51 14.29
CA PRO A 178 -9.10 6.69 15.47
C PRO A 178 -8.78 7.96 16.27
N GLU A 179 -7.49 8.31 16.39
CA GLU A 179 -7.08 9.50 17.11
C GLU A 179 -7.48 10.79 16.38
N VAL A 180 -7.43 10.79 15.03
CA VAL A 180 -7.89 11.92 14.23
C VAL A 180 -9.40 12.07 14.33
N GLU A 181 -10.16 10.99 14.23
CA GLU A 181 -11.62 11.03 14.37
C GLU A 181 -12.02 11.62 15.72
N ALA A 182 -11.43 11.13 16.80
CA ALA A 182 -11.68 11.66 18.13
C ALA A 182 -11.35 13.16 18.22
N ALA A 183 -10.18 13.56 17.70
CA ALA A 183 -9.75 14.95 17.75
C ALA A 183 -10.66 15.91 16.96
N VAL A 184 -11.21 15.45 15.83
CA VAL A 184 -12.13 16.23 15.00
C VAL A 184 -13.50 16.33 15.67
N LEU A 185 -14.02 15.23 16.19
CA LEU A 185 -15.31 15.21 16.91
C LEU A 185 -15.25 16.03 18.22
N ASP A 186 -14.11 16.02 18.91
CA ASP A 186 -13.84 16.86 20.09
C ASP A 186 -13.50 18.32 19.73
N GLN A 187 -13.56 18.68 18.44
CA GLN A 187 -13.26 20.03 17.93
C GLN A 187 -11.84 20.53 18.27
N ARG A 188 -10.89 19.62 18.47
CA ARG A 188 -9.46 19.96 18.62
C ARG A 188 -8.86 20.47 17.31
N CYS A 189 -9.44 20.02 16.18
CA CYS A 189 -9.21 20.51 14.82
C CYS A 189 -10.55 20.84 14.19
N VAL A 190 -10.59 21.86 13.35
CA VAL A 190 -11.83 22.28 12.66
C VAL A 190 -12.10 21.47 11.39
N GLY A 191 -11.12 20.68 10.95
CA GLY A 191 -11.25 19.78 9.80
C GLY A 191 -10.20 18.67 9.82
N TRP A 192 -10.44 17.65 9.01
CA TRP A 192 -9.59 16.49 8.80
C TRP A 192 -9.19 16.39 7.33
N LEU A 193 -7.91 16.60 7.06
CA LEU A 193 -7.30 16.44 5.74
C LEU A 193 -6.95 14.97 5.52
N TYR A 194 -7.62 14.32 4.56
CA TYR A 194 -7.40 12.91 4.27
C TYR A 194 -7.89 12.52 2.87
N ASP A 195 -7.78 11.21 2.56
CA ASP A 195 -8.36 10.62 1.36
C ASP A 195 -9.90 10.76 1.39
N ASP A 196 -10.49 11.24 0.31
CA ASP A 196 -11.95 11.42 0.21
C ASP A 196 -12.71 10.10 0.29
N SER A 197 -12.10 9.03 -0.21
CA SER A 197 -12.61 7.66 -0.08
C SER A 197 -12.87 7.25 1.37
N ALA A 198 -12.14 7.79 2.35
CA ALA A 198 -12.38 7.52 3.76
C ALA A 198 -13.64 8.19 4.30
N PHE A 199 -14.07 9.30 3.72
CA PHE A 199 -15.18 10.10 4.25
C PHE A 199 -16.55 9.60 3.80
N ILE A 200 -16.66 9.12 2.56
CA ILE A 200 -17.93 8.69 1.97
C ILE A 200 -18.54 7.50 2.73
N PRO A 201 -17.83 6.39 2.96
CA PRO A 201 -18.37 5.27 3.72
C PRO A 201 -18.74 5.63 5.16
N ARG A 202 -17.99 6.52 5.80
CA ARG A 202 -18.30 7.01 7.17
C ARG A 202 -19.62 7.75 7.20
N LYS A 203 -19.87 8.62 6.25
CA LYS A 203 -21.14 9.36 6.16
C LYS A 203 -22.32 8.46 5.83
N VAL A 204 -22.08 7.37 5.07
CA VAL A 204 -23.12 6.40 4.72
C VAL A 204 -23.42 5.46 5.90
N ASN A 205 -22.38 4.95 6.56
CA ASN A 205 -22.51 3.92 7.59
C ASN A 205 -22.76 4.48 9.00
N GLU A 206 -22.30 5.73 9.27
CA GLU A 206 -22.44 6.41 10.56
C GLU A 206 -23.07 7.82 10.38
N PRO A 207 -24.27 7.93 9.74
CA PRO A 207 -24.82 9.23 9.32
C PRO A 207 -25.10 10.17 10.48
N GLU A 208 -25.49 9.67 11.64
CA GLU A 208 -25.76 10.49 12.84
C GLU A 208 -24.47 11.10 13.39
N LYS A 209 -23.39 10.32 13.49
CA LYS A 209 -22.09 10.75 13.98
C LYS A 209 -21.47 11.86 13.12
N TRP A 210 -21.68 11.78 11.81
CA TRP A 210 -21.11 12.70 10.82
C TRP A 210 -22.14 13.68 10.22
N ALA A 211 -23.31 13.85 10.89
CA ALA A 211 -24.40 14.69 10.40
C ALA A 211 -23.98 16.15 10.17
N ASP A 212 -23.16 16.70 11.09
CA ASP A 212 -22.70 18.08 11.06
C ASP A 212 -21.38 18.29 10.30
N TYR A 213 -20.88 17.24 9.64
CA TYR A 213 -19.65 17.30 8.86
C TYR A 213 -19.93 17.18 7.38
N ALA A 214 -19.15 17.88 6.56
CA ALA A 214 -19.21 17.81 5.10
C ALA A 214 -17.79 17.79 4.52
N ILE A 215 -17.65 17.27 3.28
CA ILE A 215 -16.45 17.50 2.48
C ILE A 215 -16.47 18.98 2.11
N ALA A 216 -15.57 19.75 2.71
CA ALA A 216 -15.59 21.21 2.71
C ALA A 216 -14.67 21.82 1.63
N THR A 217 -13.85 21.01 0.97
CA THR A 217 -12.99 21.46 -0.12
C THR A 217 -13.30 20.68 -1.40
N PRO A 218 -13.05 21.25 -2.58
CA PRO A 218 -13.00 20.45 -3.80
C PRO A 218 -12.03 19.27 -3.63
N VAL A 219 -12.43 18.09 -4.09
CA VAL A 219 -11.53 16.93 -4.13
C VAL A 219 -10.44 17.23 -5.15
N VAL A 220 -9.19 17.17 -4.70
CA VAL A 220 -8.03 17.38 -5.56
C VAL A 220 -7.28 16.08 -5.74
N ALA A 221 -6.74 15.91 -6.95
CA ALA A 221 -5.93 14.77 -7.37
C ALA A 221 -6.62 13.39 -7.16
N ASP A 222 -6.82 12.71 -8.24
CA ASP A 222 -6.95 11.26 -8.24
C ASP A 222 -5.54 10.70 -8.08
N VAL A 223 -5.21 10.21 -6.88
CA VAL A 223 -3.90 9.61 -6.61
C VAL A 223 -4.07 8.11 -6.49
N PRO A 224 -3.62 7.36 -7.50
CA PRO A 224 -3.72 5.90 -7.47
C PRO A 224 -2.99 5.30 -6.25
N TRP A 225 -3.51 4.19 -5.74
CA TRP A 225 -2.87 3.42 -4.67
C TRP A 225 -2.19 2.19 -5.25
N GLY A 226 -0.94 1.97 -4.83
CA GLY A 226 -0.14 0.84 -5.24
C GLY A 226 0.09 -0.16 -4.12
N ALA A 227 0.08 -1.43 -4.48
CA ALA A 227 0.67 -2.49 -3.68
C ALA A 227 2.18 -2.53 -3.93
N ALA A 228 2.97 -2.99 -2.97
CA ALA A 228 4.41 -2.94 -3.10
C ALA A 228 5.11 -4.19 -2.55
N VAL A 229 6.27 -4.45 -3.13
CA VAL A 229 7.31 -5.38 -2.69
C VAL A 229 8.58 -4.60 -2.36
N ARG A 230 9.67 -5.23 -1.90
CA ARG A 230 10.96 -4.56 -1.81
C ARG A 230 11.35 -3.99 -3.17
N LYS A 231 12.10 -2.89 -3.16
CA LYS A 231 12.40 -2.13 -4.38
C LYS A 231 13.07 -2.96 -5.47
N ASP A 232 14.03 -3.77 -5.08
CA ASP A 232 14.80 -4.65 -5.96
C ASP A 232 14.00 -5.85 -6.49
N GLU A 233 12.83 -6.14 -5.88
CA GLU A 233 11.99 -7.29 -6.24
C GLU A 233 10.81 -6.95 -7.16
N ILE A 234 10.70 -5.73 -7.63
CA ILE A 234 9.58 -5.31 -8.48
C ILE A 234 9.48 -6.15 -9.76
N ASN A 235 10.63 -6.58 -10.30
CA ASN A 235 10.73 -7.42 -11.49
C ASN A 235 10.95 -8.91 -11.17
N ASP A 236 11.06 -9.25 -9.89
CA ASP A 236 11.24 -10.62 -9.43
C ASP A 236 9.92 -11.38 -9.33
N PRO A 237 9.93 -12.70 -9.13
CA PRO A 237 8.72 -13.52 -9.13
C PRO A 237 7.62 -13.02 -8.22
N ILE A 238 7.93 -12.47 -7.02
CA ILE A 238 6.92 -11.94 -6.09
C ILE A 238 6.25 -10.67 -6.63
N GLY A 239 7.01 -9.74 -7.22
CA GLY A 239 6.48 -8.53 -7.85
C GLY A 239 5.63 -8.86 -9.09
N GLN A 240 6.07 -9.81 -9.91
CA GLN A 240 5.32 -10.30 -11.07
C GLN A 240 4.01 -10.97 -10.66
N GLU A 241 4.02 -11.79 -9.60
CA GLU A 241 2.82 -12.47 -9.09
C GLU A 241 1.79 -11.46 -8.57
N LEU A 242 2.24 -10.48 -7.80
CA LEU A 242 1.38 -9.41 -7.28
C LEU A 242 0.79 -8.58 -8.43
N SER A 243 1.60 -8.21 -9.44
CA SER A 243 1.15 -7.48 -10.63
C SER A 243 0.11 -8.28 -11.40
N ALA A 244 0.36 -9.57 -11.66
CA ALA A 244 -0.57 -10.46 -12.35
C ALA A 244 -1.92 -10.59 -11.59
N ALA A 245 -1.86 -10.71 -10.26
CA ALA A 245 -3.07 -10.75 -9.44
C ALA A 245 -3.89 -9.46 -9.58
N ILE A 246 -3.26 -8.27 -9.52
CA ILE A 246 -3.95 -6.99 -9.67
C ILE A 246 -4.60 -6.86 -11.05
N ILE A 247 -3.91 -7.26 -12.12
CA ILE A 247 -4.47 -7.28 -13.48
C ILE A 247 -5.72 -8.14 -13.55
N ASP A 248 -5.66 -9.34 -12.96
CA ASP A 248 -6.79 -10.26 -12.94
C ASP A 248 -7.96 -9.74 -12.09
N TRP A 249 -7.69 -9.08 -10.96
CA TRP A 249 -8.73 -8.46 -10.13
C TRP A 249 -9.45 -7.33 -10.88
N HIS A 250 -8.72 -6.54 -11.67
CA HIS A 250 -9.36 -5.56 -12.55
C HIS A 250 -10.19 -6.23 -13.65
N LYS A 251 -9.60 -7.20 -14.37
CA LYS A 251 -10.29 -7.87 -15.49
C LYS A 251 -11.55 -8.62 -15.05
N SER A 252 -11.46 -9.34 -13.94
CA SER A 252 -12.61 -10.11 -13.41
C SER A 252 -13.71 -9.24 -12.82
N GLY A 253 -13.40 -7.98 -12.45
CA GLY A 253 -14.31 -7.12 -11.71
C GLY A 253 -14.31 -7.37 -10.19
N MET A 254 -13.40 -8.18 -9.69
CA MET A 254 -13.32 -8.52 -8.26
C MET A 254 -13.23 -7.29 -7.36
N ILE A 255 -12.52 -6.25 -7.78
CA ILE A 255 -12.41 -5.02 -6.97
C ILE A 255 -13.78 -4.33 -6.85
N ALA A 256 -14.56 -4.27 -7.93
CA ALA A 256 -15.92 -3.71 -7.91
C ALA A 256 -16.89 -4.54 -7.05
N GLU A 257 -16.77 -5.86 -7.10
CA GLU A 257 -17.54 -6.77 -6.22
C GLU A 257 -17.16 -6.58 -4.75
N LEU A 258 -15.89 -6.31 -4.46
CA LEU A 258 -15.44 -6.03 -3.11
C LEU A 258 -15.88 -4.64 -2.63
N GLU A 259 -15.97 -3.63 -3.51
CA GLU A 259 -16.59 -2.35 -3.17
C GLU A 259 -18.03 -2.58 -2.67
N GLU A 260 -18.83 -3.33 -3.42
CA GLU A 260 -20.21 -3.66 -3.02
C GLU A 260 -20.26 -4.43 -1.69
N LYS A 261 -19.44 -5.48 -1.56
CA LYS A 261 -19.33 -6.29 -0.33
C LYS A 261 -19.05 -5.45 0.91
N TRP A 262 -18.18 -4.46 0.78
CA TRP A 262 -17.72 -3.62 1.89
C TRP A 262 -18.50 -2.31 2.04
N GLY A 263 -19.59 -2.12 1.28
CA GLY A 263 -20.43 -0.92 1.35
C GLY A 263 -19.72 0.34 0.87
N ILE A 264 -18.75 0.19 -0.03
CA ILE A 264 -18.09 1.31 -0.71
C ILE A 264 -18.93 1.62 -1.95
N PRO A 265 -19.37 2.88 -2.15
CA PRO A 265 -19.99 3.26 -3.41
C PRO A 265 -19.07 2.96 -4.59
N GLN A 266 -19.61 2.34 -5.63
CA GLN A 266 -18.85 1.96 -6.81
C GLN A 266 -18.14 3.17 -7.44
N THR A 267 -16.84 3.08 -7.59
CA THR A 267 -16.01 4.18 -8.08
C THR A 267 -15.83 4.12 -9.60
N GLN A 268 -15.90 5.30 -10.24
CA GLN A 268 -15.66 5.39 -11.69
C GLN A 268 -14.24 5.00 -12.06
N TRP A 269 -13.28 5.19 -11.16
CA TRP A 269 -11.89 4.79 -11.37
C TRP A 269 -11.77 3.27 -11.52
N VAL A 270 -12.36 2.48 -10.59
CA VAL A 270 -12.35 1.01 -10.64
C VAL A 270 -13.00 0.50 -11.93
N LEU A 271 -14.17 1.04 -12.29
CA LEU A 271 -14.85 0.67 -13.54
C LEU A 271 -14.02 1.01 -14.79
N SER A 272 -13.37 2.18 -14.80
CA SER A 272 -12.50 2.59 -15.89
C SER A 272 -11.28 1.67 -16.03
N MET A 273 -10.66 1.29 -14.89
CA MET A 273 -9.53 0.36 -14.89
C MET A 273 -9.93 -1.02 -15.39
N GLN A 274 -11.10 -1.53 -14.99
CA GLN A 274 -11.63 -2.79 -15.53
C GLN A 274 -11.76 -2.73 -17.05
N GLN A 275 -12.38 -1.68 -17.58
CA GLN A 275 -12.53 -1.51 -19.03
C GLN A 275 -11.19 -1.43 -19.77
N LYS A 276 -10.22 -0.69 -19.23
CA LYS A 276 -8.87 -0.58 -19.79
C LYS A 276 -8.17 -1.94 -19.80
N CYS A 277 -8.22 -2.69 -18.71
CA CYS A 277 -7.57 -3.99 -18.61
C CYS A 277 -8.22 -5.02 -19.55
N LEU A 278 -9.54 -4.98 -19.70
CA LEU A 278 -10.25 -5.83 -20.67
C LEU A 278 -9.93 -5.46 -22.14
N ALA A 279 -9.68 -4.18 -22.42
CA ALA A 279 -9.30 -3.70 -23.74
C ALA A 279 -7.82 -3.96 -24.10
N GLY A 280 -7.01 -4.48 -23.16
CA GLY A 280 -5.57 -4.67 -23.36
C GLY A 280 -4.80 -3.34 -23.37
N ASP A 281 -5.26 -2.36 -22.59
CA ASP A 281 -4.52 -1.11 -22.39
C ASP A 281 -3.19 -1.41 -21.72
N LYS A 282 -2.15 -0.73 -22.19
CA LYS A 282 -0.79 -0.88 -21.67
C LYS A 282 -0.67 -0.64 -20.16
N ILE A 283 -1.57 0.12 -19.55
CA ILE A 283 -1.60 0.30 -18.08
C ILE A 283 -1.79 -1.02 -17.33
N CYS A 284 -2.31 -2.04 -18.00
CA CYS A 284 -2.55 -3.37 -17.49
C CYS A 284 -1.54 -4.41 -18.03
N ASP A 285 -0.41 -3.97 -18.56
CA ASP A 285 0.71 -4.86 -18.86
C ASP A 285 1.46 -5.15 -17.55
N ALA A 286 1.77 -6.42 -17.30
CA ALA A 286 2.53 -6.81 -16.13
C ALA A 286 3.93 -6.18 -16.20
N VAL A 287 4.32 -5.59 -15.08
CA VAL A 287 5.65 -5.00 -14.85
C VAL A 287 6.03 -3.94 -15.89
N ARG A 288 5.91 -2.68 -15.52
CA ARG A 288 6.54 -1.57 -16.22
C ARG A 288 7.73 -1.10 -15.43
N ASP A 289 8.84 -0.91 -16.13
CA ASP A 289 9.94 -0.10 -15.62
C ASP A 289 9.39 1.28 -15.27
N ALA A 290 9.81 1.80 -14.10
CA ALA A 290 9.32 3.05 -13.53
C ALA A 290 9.65 4.30 -14.37
N ASP A 291 10.25 4.14 -15.54
CA ASP A 291 10.81 5.19 -16.41
C ASP A 291 10.04 5.38 -17.74
N GLU A 292 8.87 4.71 -17.96
CA GLU A 292 8.02 4.96 -19.13
C GLU A 292 6.72 5.73 -18.79
#